data_e33000263dfcb86f6ed6aa493034a8ac
#
_entry.id   e33000263dfcb86f6ed6aa493034a8ac
#
_cell.length_a   1.000
_cell.length_b   1.000
_cell.length_c   1.000
_cell.angle_alpha   90.00
_cell.angle_beta   90.00
_cell.angle_gamma   90.00
#
_symmetry.space_group_name_H-M   'P 1'
#
loop_
_entity.id
_entity.type
_entity.pdbx_description
1 polymer ?
#
loop_
_entity_poly.entity_id
_entity_poly.type
_entity_poly.pdbx_seq_one_letter_code
_entity_poly.pdbx_strand_id
1 'polypeptide(L)'
;YEILIGLVGSEMCIRDSKLDEETIKQLTGGEEIKARNLYEATTTFLPQFTLWLSCNDLPSVNDKSLFASDRVRVVEFNRHFTEDEQDKNLKSEFQTQEAMRGIFTWLLEGYFKYKRFGLKMSPAMRQVVKQYEKDNDLVLQFLEERCEKAGGAYTRAKALYDAYKIWCKSNGYFVCSAKRFNADMEAHPEWHGGKTVYSGYPAYRDIRMKGSV
;
A
#
# COMPACT_ATOMS: atom_id res chain seq x y z
N TYR A 1 7.94 18.46 -23.96
CA TYR A 1 7.77 17.58 -22.78
C TYR A 1 6.95 16.38 -23.22
N GLU A 2 7.62 15.27 -23.55
CA GLU A 2 6.96 14.00 -23.81
C GLU A 2 6.51 13.42 -22.47
N ILE A 3 5.19 13.30 -22.28
CA ILE A 3 4.63 12.50 -21.17
C ILE A 3 4.72 11.06 -21.64
N LEU A 4 5.82 10.40 -21.34
CA LEU A 4 5.93 8.95 -21.46
C LEU A 4 5.08 8.33 -20.35
N ILE A 5 3.84 7.97 -20.69
CA ILE A 5 3.03 7.06 -19.87
C ILE A 5 3.58 5.67 -20.11
N GLY A 6 4.56 5.29 -19.29
CA GLY A 6 5.08 3.93 -19.28
C GLY A 6 4.13 3.06 -18.47
N LEU A 7 3.36 2.17 -19.12
CA LEU A 7 2.83 0.99 -18.48
C LEU A 7 4.03 0.09 -18.15
N VAL A 8 4.55 0.22 -16.94
CA VAL A 8 5.47 -0.78 -16.40
C VAL A 8 4.60 -1.99 -16.08
N GLY A 9 4.87 -3.12 -16.72
CA GLY A 9 4.11 -4.35 -16.49
C GLY A 9 4.06 -4.68 -14.99
N SER A 10 2.92 -5.12 -14.51
CA SER A 10 2.67 -5.47 -13.11
C SER A 10 3.72 -6.43 -12.53
N GLU A 11 4.35 -7.22 -13.37
CA GLU A 11 5.34 -8.24 -13.02
C GLU A 11 6.67 -7.67 -12.48
N MET A 12 7.05 -6.45 -12.85
CA MET A 12 8.28 -5.82 -12.34
C MET A 12 8.14 -5.23 -10.93
N CYS A 13 6.94 -4.77 -10.57
CA CYS A 13 6.68 -4.10 -9.29
C CYS A 13 5.95 -4.99 -8.29
N ILE A 14 5.43 -6.15 -8.75
CA ILE A 14 4.72 -7.11 -7.92
C ILE A 14 5.43 -8.45 -8.05
N ARG A 15 6.02 -8.92 -6.95
CA ARG A 15 6.66 -10.21 -6.85
C ARG A 15 5.94 -11.03 -5.79
N ASP A 16 5.43 -12.23 -6.16
CA ASP A 16 4.71 -13.13 -5.24
C ASP A 16 3.56 -12.44 -4.48
N SER A 17 2.74 -11.64 -5.18
CA SER A 17 1.66 -10.81 -4.61
C SER A 17 2.15 -9.72 -3.64
N LYS A 18 3.44 -9.40 -3.65
CA LYS A 18 4.05 -8.32 -2.87
C LYS A 18 4.52 -7.19 -3.78
N LEU A 19 4.33 -5.98 -3.31
CA LEU A 19 4.87 -4.80 -3.99
C LEU A 19 6.37 -4.72 -3.77
N ASP A 20 7.14 -4.49 -4.84
CA ASP A 20 8.56 -4.15 -4.71
C ASP A 20 8.69 -2.67 -4.32
N GLU A 21 8.67 -2.45 -3.02
CA GLU A 21 8.61 -1.13 -2.40
C GLU A 21 9.85 -0.29 -2.67
N GLU A 22 11.01 -0.93 -2.75
CA GLU A 22 12.28 -0.26 -3.03
C GLU A 22 12.31 0.26 -4.45
N THR A 23 11.96 -0.57 -5.41
CA THR A 23 11.84 -0.18 -6.83
C THR A 23 10.82 0.96 -7.00
N ILE A 24 9.67 0.88 -6.35
CA ILE A 24 8.66 1.96 -6.44
C ILE A 24 9.18 3.26 -5.83
N LYS A 25 9.87 3.20 -4.70
CA LYS A 25 10.46 4.39 -4.09
C LYS A 25 11.51 5.04 -4.98
N GLN A 26 12.38 4.23 -5.60
CA GLN A 26 13.37 4.72 -6.55
C GLN A 26 12.70 5.36 -7.77
N LEU A 27 11.74 4.67 -8.40
CA LEU A 27 11.04 5.14 -9.60
C LEU A 27 10.22 6.42 -9.35
N THR A 28 9.73 6.65 -8.13
CA THR A 28 8.88 7.78 -7.76
C THR A 28 9.55 8.81 -6.87
N GLY A 29 10.83 8.59 -6.52
CA GLY A 29 11.58 9.43 -5.59
C GLY A 29 12.13 10.73 -6.18
N GLY A 30 12.21 10.81 -7.51
CA GLY A 30 12.84 11.95 -8.19
C GLY A 30 14.37 11.92 -8.13
N GLU A 31 14.94 10.75 -7.85
CA GLU A 31 16.40 10.52 -7.84
C GLU A 31 16.85 9.88 -9.17
N GLU A 32 18.14 10.04 -9.48
CA GLU A 32 18.73 9.40 -10.65
C GLU A 32 18.78 7.88 -10.50
N ILE A 33 18.33 7.19 -11.52
CA ILE A 33 18.35 5.72 -11.58
C ILE A 33 19.42 5.27 -12.55
N LYS A 34 20.16 4.25 -12.14
CA LYS A 34 21.12 3.55 -12.98
C LYS A 34 20.48 2.28 -13.52
N ALA A 35 20.35 2.21 -14.82
CA ALA A 35 19.84 1.04 -15.53
C ALA A 35 20.84 0.57 -16.58
N ARG A 36 20.82 -0.72 -16.90
CA ARG A 36 21.68 -1.31 -17.92
C ARG A 36 20.90 -2.38 -18.68
N ASN A 37 20.83 -2.24 -19.98
CA ASN A 37 20.40 -3.35 -20.84
C ASN A 37 21.47 -4.45 -20.89
N LEU A 38 21.03 -5.65 -21.28
CA LEU A 38 21.95 -6.77 -21.44
C LEU A 38 23.02 -6.40 -22.51
N TYR A 39 24.29 -6.52 -22.15
CA TYR A 39 25.46 -6.19 -23.00
C TYR A 39 25.66 -4.70 -23.34
N GLU A 40 24.96 -3.78 -22.70
CA GLU A 40 25.14 -2.34 -22.90
C GLU A 40 25.82 -1.65 -21.70
N ALA A 41 26.29 -0.43 -21.92
CA ALA A 41 26.84 0.41 -20.84
C ALA A 41 25.72 0.85 -19.89
N THR A 42 26.08 1.08 -18.62
CA THR A 42 25.13 1.61 -17.63
C THR A 42 24.71 3.03 -18.03
N THR A 43 23.42 3.25 -18.14
CA THR A 43 22.81 4.55 -18.38
C THR A 43 22.21 5.09 -17.08
N THR A 44 22.44 6.38 -16.82
CA THR A 44 21.84 7.09 -15.68
C THR A 44 20.76 8.03 -16.22
N PHE A 45 19.57 7.99 -15.65
CA PHE A 45 18.46 8.86 -16.06
C PHE A 45 17.61 9.26 -14.85
N LEU A 46 16.97 10.41 -14.97
CA LEU A 46 15.96 10.88 -14.00
C LEU A 46 14.58 10.43 -14.47
N PRO A 47 13.80 9.66 -13.67
CA PRO A 47 12.46 9.25 -14.04
C PRO A 47 11.53 10.46 -14.26
N GLN A 48 10.90 10.54 -15.44
CA GLN A 48 9.94 11.58 -15.81
C GLN A 48 8.60 10.98 -16.20
N PHE A 49 8.15 9.96 -15.48
CA PHE A 49 6.90 9.24 -15.75
C PHE A 49 6.07 9.06 -14.49
N THR A 50 4.80 8.75 -14.66
CA THR A 50 3.91 8.31 -13.59
C THR A 50 3.71 6.80 -13.71
N LEU A 51 3.92 6.10 -12.60
CA LEU A 51 3.74 4.65 -12.55
C LEU A 51 2.26 4.31 -12.38
N TRP A 52 1.74 3.45 -13.26
CA TRP A 52 0.39 2.90 -13.20
C TRP A 52 0.46 1.38 -13.08
N LEU A 53 -0.20 0.84 -12.06
CA LEU A 53 -0.34 -0.59 -11.86
C LEU A 53 -1.81 -0.98 -12.03
N SER A 54 -2.06 -1.96 -12.89
CA SER A 54 -3.38 -2.56 -13.04
C SER A 54 -3.35 -3.95 -12.42
N CYS A 55 -4.19 -4.20 -11.42
CA CYS A 55 -4.27 -5.46 -10.70
C CYS A 55 -5.72 -5.75 -10.30
N ASN A 56 -6.07 -7.03 -10.19
CA ASN A 56 -7.38 -7.44 -9.69
C ASN A 56 -7.42 -7.36 -8.16
N ASP A 57 -6.33 -7.76 -7.51
CA ASP A 57 -6.14 -7.69 -6.06
C ASP A 57 -4.99 -6.74 -5.74
N LEU A 58 -5.15 -5.95 -4.69
CA LEU A 58 -4.10 -5.05 -4.25
C LEU A 58 -2.93 -5.86 -3.66
N PRO A 59 -1.68 -5.61 -4.10
CA PRO A 59 -0.52 -6.33 -3.62
C PRO A 59 -0.23 -6.00 -2.15
N SER A 60 0.32 -6.94 -1.39
CA SER A 60 0.71 -6.65 -0.01
C SER A 60 1.86 -5.65 0.07
N VAL A 61 1.80 -4.75 1.04
CA VAL A 61 2.78 -3.68 1.29
C VAL A 61 3.30 -3.82 2.73
N ASN A 62 4.61 -3.97 2.89
CA ASN A 62 5.21 -4.05 4.20
C ASN A 62 5.66 -2.68 4.72
N ASP A 63 6.01 -1.76 3.83
CA ASP A 63 6.52 -0.45 4.21
C ASP A 63 5.43 0.62 4.19
N LYS A 64 4.89 0.91 5.37
CA LYS A 64 3.85 1.93 5.58
C LYS A 64 4.24 3.33 5.11
N SER A 65 5.54 3.61 4.89
CA SER A 65 5.99 4.92 4.40
C SER A 65 5.51 5.23 2.98
N LEU A 66 5.12 4.21 2.20
CA LEU A 66 4.51 4.41 0.89
C LEU A 66 3.15 5.12 1.00
N PHE A 67 2.36 4.79 2.03
CA PHE A 67 1.06 5.43 2.28
C PHE A 67 1.23 6.84 2.82
N ALA A 68 2.13 7.02 3.79
CA ALA A 68 2.36 8.32 4.45
C ALA A 68 2.87 9.41 3.48
N SER A 69 3.50 9.04 2.37
CA SER A 69 4.09 9.97 1.39
C SER A 69 3.16 10.31 0.22
N ASP A 70 1.87 9.97 0.27
CA ASP A 70 0.90 10.13 -0.83
C ASP A 70 1.35 9.51 -2.18
N ARG A 71 2.29 8.55 -2.13
CA ARG A 71 2.82 7.89 -3.34
C ARG A 71 1.85 6.88 -3.92
N VAL A 72 1.04 6.27 -3.06
CA VAL A 72 0.03 5.28 -3.46
C VAL A 72 -1.32 5.96 -3.60
N ARG A 73 -1.93 5.81 -4.76
CA ARG A 73 -3.28 6.28 -5.06
C ARG A 73 -4.04 5.14 -5.68
N VAL A 74 -5.12 4.73 -5.05
CA VAL A 74 -5.95 3.63 -5.53
C VAL A 74 -7.19 4.19 -6.21
N VAL A 75 -7.44 3.71 -7.43
CA VAL A 75 -8.66 3.99 -8.19
C VAL A 75 -9.38 2.67 -8.42
N GLU A 76 -10.50 2.48 -7.77
CA GLU A 76 -11.30 1.26 -7.90
C GLU A 76 -12.28 1.36 -9.07
N PHE A 77 -12.38 0.25 -9.81
CA PHE A 77 -13.36 0.05 -10.87
C PHE A 77 -14.29 -1.09 -10.45
N ASN A 78 -15.21 -0.79 -9.54
CA ASN A 78 -16.05 -1.81 -8.86
C ASN A 78 -17.23 -2.31 -9.68
N ARG A 79 -17.51 -1.69 -10.85
CA ARG A 79 -18.61 -2.14 -11.70
C ARG A 79 -18.20 -3.35 -12.51
N HIS A 80 -18.90 -4.44 -12.30
CA HIS A 80 -18.85 -5.61 -13.16
C HIS A 80 -19.94 -5.48 -14.23
N PHE A 81 -19.59 -5.68 -15.50
CA PHE A 81 -20.54 -5.72 -16.61
C PHE A 81 -20.86 -7.16 -16.95
N THR A 82 -22.14 -7.53 -16.88
CA THR A 82 -22.61 -8.84 -17.31
C THR A 82 -22.46 -8.99 -18.83
N GLU A 83 -22.53 -10.22 -19.36
CA GLU A 83 -22.38 -10.46 -20.80
C GLU A 83 -23.37 -9.64 -21.64
N ASP A 84 -24.58 -9.43 -21.14
CA ASP A 84 -25.65 -8.67 -21.81
C ASP A 84 -25.40 -7.14 -21.75
N GLU A 85 -24.61 -6.68 -20.79
CA GLU A 85 -24.24 -5.25 -20.66
C GLU A 85 -22.95 -4.91 -21.42
N GLN A 86 -22.22 -5.92 -21.89
CA GLN A 86 -20.94 -5.71 -22.55
C GLN A 86 -21.11 -5.26 -23.99
N ASP A 87 -20.58 -4.08 -24.29
CA ASP A 87 -20.46 -3.63 -25.68
C ASP A 87 -19.18 -4.21 -26.30
N LYS A 88 -19.34 -5.21 -27.16
CA LYS A 88 -18.23 -5.87 -27.86
C LYS A 88 -17.53 -4.96 -28.88
N ASN A 89 -18.18 -3.88 -29.30
CA ASN A 89 -17.65 -2.94 -30.30
C ASN A 89 -16.97 -1.71 -29.68
N LEU A 90 -17.01 -1.57 -28.35
CA LEU A 90 -16.51 -0.39 -27.64
C LEU A 90 -15.07 -0.01 -28.04
N LYS A 91 -14.17 -0.99 -28.23
CA LYS A 91 -12.79 -0.73 -28.66
C LYS A 91 -12.71 -0.11 -30.07
N SER A 92 -13.55 -0.57 -31.00
CA SER A 92 -13.60 -0.03 -32.35
C SER A 92 -14.27 1.33 -32.39
N GLU A 93 -15.29 1.55 -31.56
CA GLU A 93 -15.94 2.85 -31.42
C GLU A 93 -14.96 3.92 -30.91
N PHE A 94 -14.14 3.60 -29.92
CA PHE A 94 -13.11 4.50 -29.40
C PHE A 94 -12.00 4.84 -30.42
N GLN A 95 -11.85 4.06 -31.48
CA GLN A 95 -10.92 4.33 -32.57
C GLN A 95 -11.49 5.25 -33.64
N THR A 96 -12.76 5.61 -33.58
CA THR A 96 -13.37 6.56 -34.50
C THR A 96 -12.81 7.97 -34.26
N GLN A 97 -12.73 8.76 -35.32
CA GLN A 97 -12.20 10.13 -35.24
C GLN A 97 -13.04 11.00 -34.29
N GLU A 98 -14.34 10.78 -34.23
CA GLU A 98 -15.24 11.51 -33.35
C GLU A 98 -15.00 11.16 -31.88
N ALA A 99 -14.93 9.87 -31.54
CA ALA A 99 -14.64 9.42 -30.19
C ALA A 99 -13.25 9.88 -29.72
N MET A 100 -12.22 9.79 -30.58
CA MET A 100 -10.88 10.27 -30.25
C MET A 100 -10.86 11.79 -29.97
N ARG A 101 -11.62 12.59 -30.72
CA ARG A 101 -11.76 14.02 -30.42
C ARG A 101 -12.43 14.27 -29.07
N GLY A 102 -13.49 13.51 -28.74
CA GLY A 102 -14.18 13.57 -27.46
C GLY A 102 -13.23 13.21 -26.29
N ILE A 103 -12.51 12.11 -26.43
CA ILE A 103 -11.52 11.66 -25.44
C ILE A 103 -10.42 12.72 -25.26
N PHE A 104 -9.89 13.26 -26.35
CA PHE A 104 -8.86 14.30 -26.30
C PHE A 104 -9.36 15.57 -25.58
N THR A 105 -10.58 16.01 -25.89
CA THR A 105 -11.19 17.17 -25.20
C THR A 105 -11.32 16.92 -23.71
N TRP A 106 -11.80 15.74 -23.32
CA TRP A 106 -11.91 15.35 -21.91
C TRP A 106 -10.53 15.33 -21.20
N LEU A 107 -9.51 14.81 -21.87
CA LEU A 107 -8.13 14.83 -21.34
C LEU A 107 -7.61 16.26 -21.14
N LEU A 108 -7.88 17.17 -22.11
CA LEU A 108 -7.51 18.58 -21.99
C LEU A 108 -8.21 19.26 -20.82
N GLU A 109 -9.50 19.03 -20.65
CA GLU A 109 -10.23 19.56 -19.48
C GLU A 109 -9.61 19.05 -18.16
N GLY A 110 -9.27 17.77 -18.10
CA GLY A 110 -8.56 17.17 -16.97
C GLY A 110 -7.21 17.84 -16.72
N TYR A 111 -6.45 18.08 -17.76
CA TYR A 111 -5.16 18.79 -17.70
C TYR A 111 -5.30 20.21 -17.16
N PHE A 112 -6.27 20.99 -17.62
CA PHE A 112 -6.49 22.34 -17.13
C PHE A 112 -6.95 22.34 -15.65
N LYS A 113 -7.78 21.40 -15.26
CA LYS A 113 -8.13 21.21 -13.84
C LYS A 113 -6.90 20.89 -13.00
N TYR A 114 -6.06 19.97 -13.47
CA TYR A 114 -4.79 19.64 -12.82
C TYR A 114 -3.86 20.84 -12.68
N LYS A 115 -3.67 21.63 -13.75
CA LYS A 115 -2.83 22.84 -13.72
C LYS A 115 -3.33 23.87 -12.71
N ARG A 116 -4.65 23.99 -12.55
CA ARG A 116 -5.27 24.97 -11.65
C ARG A 116 -5.31 24.53 -10.20
N PHE A 117 -5.57 23.26 -9.94
CA PHE A 117 -5.90 22.75 -8.60
C PHE A 117 -4.89 21.72 -8.08
N GLY A 118 -3.94 21.28 -8.89
CA GLY A 118 -3.06 20.15 -8.61
C GLY A 118 -3.79 18.81 -8.65
N LEU A 119 -3.05 17.74 -8.41
CA LEU A 119 -3.60 16.39 -8.35
C LEU A 119 -4.06 16.09 -6.92
N LYS A 120 -5.35 16.18 -6.66
CA LYS A 120 -5.96 15.93 -5.36
C LYS A 120 -6.65 14.58 -5.33
N MET A 121 -6.44 13.82 -4.25
CA MET A 121 -7.24 12.62 -4.00
C MET A 121 -8.67 13.00 -3.60
N SER A 122 -9.66 12.31 -4.19
CA SER A 122 -11.04 12.42 -3.75
C SER A 122 -11.21 11.84 -2.33
N PRO A 123 -12.28 12.19 -1.59
CA PRO A 123 -12.57 11.54 -0.32
C PRO A 123 -12.68 10.02 -0.41
N ALA A 124 -13.30 9.50 -1.48
CA ALA A 124 -13.42 8.07 -1.73
C ALA A 124 -12.04 7.41 -1.90
N MET A 125 -11.16 7.96 -2.75
CA MET A 125 -9.80 7.44 -2.91
C MET A 125 -9.01 7.43 -1.60
N ARG A 126 -9.14 8.48 -0.78
CA ARG A 126 -8.50 8.53 0.55
C ARG A 126 -9.00 7.42 1.47
N GLN A 127 -10.28 7.13 1.42
CA GLN A 127 -10.89 6.07 2.22
C GLN A 127 -10.36 4.69 1.81
N VAL A 128 -10.26 4.44 0.51
CA VAL A 128 -9.70 3.19 -0.04
C VAL A 128 -8.23 3.03 0.35
N VAL A 129 -7.41 4.07 0.17
CA VAL A 129 -5.98 4.03 0.56
C VAL A 129 -5.85 3.77 2.06
N LYS A 130 -6.69 4.39 2.89
CA LYS A 130 -6.68 4.19 4.34
C LYS A 130 -7.09 2.77 4.74
N GLN A 131 -8.06 2.18 4.02
CA GLN A 131 -8.43 0.78 4.22
C GLN A 131 -7.30 -0.15 3.80
N TYR A 132 -6.69 0.11 2.64
CA TYR A 132 -5.53 -0.64 2.15
C TYR A 132 -4.34 -0.60 3.12
N GLU A 133 -4.05 0.57 3.71
CA GLU A 133 -3.03 0.70 4.77
C GLU A 133 -3.38 -0.17 5.99
N LYS A 134 -4.65 -0.13 6.43
CA LYS A 134 -5.13 -0.94 7.57
C LYS A 134 -5.04 -2.44 7.28
N ASP A 135 -5.39 -2.88 6.08
CA ASP A 135 -5.33 -4.29 5.66
C ASP A 135 -3.89 -4.83 5.58
N ASN A 136 -2.90 -3.95 5.44
CA ASN A 136 -1.48 -4.30 5.49
C ASN A 136 -0.85 -4.15 6.88
N ASP A 137 -1.64 -3.76 7.89
CA ASP A 137 -1.16 -3.64 9.27
C ASP A 137 -1.32 -4.94 10.06
N LEU A 138 -0.37 -5.86 9.89
CA LEU A 138 -0.40 -7.16 10.54
C LEU A 138 -0.34 -7.05 12.08
N VAL A 139 0.26 -6.00 12.63
CA VAL A 139 0.30 -5.81 14.09
C VAL A 139 -1.09 -5.40 14.59
N LEU A 140 -1.77 -4.51 13.88
CA LEU A 140 -3.14 -4.12 14.22
C LEU A 140 -4.09 -5.33 14.12
N GLN A 141 -4.01 -6.13 13.05
CA GLN A 141 -4.82 -7.35 12.90
C GLN A 141 -4.57 -8.33 14.05
N PHE A 142 -3.31 -8.56 14.40
CA PHE A 142 -2.96 -9.40 15.56
C PHE A 142 -3.57 -8.84 16.86
N LEU A 143 -3.51 -7.54 17.09
CA LEU A 143 -4.10 -6.89 18.26
C LEU A 143 -5.62 -7.08 18.30
N GLU A 144 -6.31 -6.84 17.17
CA GLU A 144 -7.76 -7.02 17.07
C GLU A 144 -8.20 -8.47 17.30
N GLU A 145 -7.46 -9.45 16.79
CA GLU A 145 -7.81 -10.87 16.90
C GLU A 145 -7.39 -11.51 18.23
N ARG A 146 -6.18 -11.21 18.70
CA ARG A 146 -5.54 -11.96 19.79
C ARG A 146 -5.38 -11.20 21.08
N CYS A 147 -5.63 -9.89 21.09
CA CYS A 147 -5.47 -9.06 22.26
C CYS A 147 -6.79 -8.42 22.68
N GLU A 148 -6.86 -7.98 23.92
CA GLU A 148 -7.94 -7.18 24.48
C GLU A 148 -7.36 -6.07 25.37
N LYS A 149 -8.09 -4.96 25.47
CA LYS A 149 -7.77 -3.88 26.39
C LYS A 149 -8.14 -4.31 27.79
N ALA A 150 -7.19 -4.28 28.72
CA ALA A 150 -7.38 -4.75 30.08
C ALA A 150 -6.69 -3.79 31.05
N GLY A 151 -7.46 -2.83 31.60
CA GLY A 151 -6.95 -1.83 32.54
C GLY A 151 -6.19 -2.47 33.71
N GLY A 152 -4.98 -1.97 33.98
CA GLY A 152 -4.12 -2.47 35.04
C GLY A 152 -3.36 -3.76 34.72
N ALA A 153 -3.60 -4.40 33.58
CA ALA A 153 -2.86 -5.58 33.14
C ALA A 153 -1.48 -5.18 32.58
N TYR A 154 -0.51 -6.10 32.72
CA TYR A 154 0.83 -5.96 32.15
C TYR A 154 1.16 -7.20 31.34
N THR A 155 1.47 -7.02 30.07
CA THR A 155 1.94 -8.11 29.21
C THR A 155 3.37 -7.86 28.75
N ARG A 156 4.25 -8.83 28.96
CA ARG A 156 5.66 -8.73 28.56
C ARG A 156 5.76 -8.56 27.04
N ALA A 157 6.58 -7.60 26.58
CA ALA A 157 6.78 -7.35 25.16
C ALA A 157 7.26 -8.59 24.40
N LYS A 158 8.11 -9.42 25.05
CA LYS A 158 8.54 -10.71 24.48
C LYS A 158 7.37 -11.68 24.28
N ALA A 159 6.46 -11.77 25.25
CA ALA A 159 5.30 -12.67 25.16
C ALA A 159 4.35 -12.27 24.04
N LEU A 160 4.09 -10.96 23.88
CA LEU A 160 3.32 -10.43 22.75
C LEU A 160 3.99 -10.74 21.40
N TYR A 161 5.29 -10.54 21.30
CA TYR A 161 6.01 -10.84 20.07
C TYR A 161 6.05 -12.34 19.76
N ASP A 162 6.21 -13.20 20.75
CA ASP A 162 6.17 -14.66 20.56
C ASP A 162 4.78 -15.12 20.11
N ALA A 163 3.72 -14.57 20.68
CA ALA A 163 2.33 -14.81 20.22
C ALA A 163 2.10 -14.29 18.78
N TYR A 164 2.59 -13.11 18.46
CA TYR A 164 2.55 -12.55 17.11
C TYR A 164 3.24 -13.46 16.09
N LYS A 165 4.42 -14.00 16.43
CA LYS A 165 5.12 -14.95 15.54
C LYS A 165 4.30 -16.20 15.25
N ILE A 166 3.66 -16.75 16.29
CA ILE A 166 2.79 -17.93 16.15
C ILE A 166 1.61 -17.57 15.25
N TRP A 167 0.95 -16.44 15.52
CA TRP A 167 -0.19 -15.97 14.73
C TRP A 167 0.18 -15.74 13.27
N CYS A 168 1.28 -15.06 12.97
CA CYS A 168 1.77 -14.88 11.59
C CYS A 168 1.97 -16.23 10.89
N LYS A 169 2.67 -17.17 11.53
CA LYS A 169 2.93 -18.50 10.96
C LYS A 169 1.64 -19.28 10.67
N SER A 170 0.67 -19.20 11.57
CA SER A 170 -0.63 -19.90 11.41
C SER A 170 -1.46 -19.32 10.25
N ASN A 171 -1.27 -18.01 9.93
CA ASN A 171 -1.98 -17.33 8.86
C ASN A 171 -1.14 -17.19 7.57
N GLY A 172 0.06 -17.77 7.50
CA GLY A 172 0.92 -17.67 6.31
C GLY A 172 1.56 -16.30 6.10
N TYR A 173 1.58 -15.45 7.13
CA TYR A 173 2.18 -14.12 7.05
C TYR A 173 3.67 -14.14 7.35
N PHE A 174 4.37 -13.16 6.79
CA PHE A 174 5.78 -12.97 7.08
C PHE A 174 5.97 -12.31 8.44
N VAL A 175 6.87 -12.87 9.26
CA VAL A 175 7.15 -12.36 10.61
C VAL A 175 8.14 -11.19 10.52
N CYS A 176 7.74 -10.00 10.93
CA CYS A 176 8.67 -8.87 11.03
C CYS A 176 9.64 -9.03 12.21
N SER A 177 10.74 -8.27 12.23
CA SER A 177 11.68 -8.28 13.34
C SER A 177 11.05 -7.76 14.64
N ALA A 178 11.57 -8.17 15.79
CA ALA A 178 11.10 -7.70 17.10
C ALA A 178 11.22 -6.17 17.24
N LYS A 179 12.24 -5.55 16.62
CA LYS A 179 12.40 -4.09 16.60
C LYS A 179 11.24 -3.44 15.87
N ARG A 180 10.89 -3.97 14.68
CA ARG A 180 9.78 -3.47 13.88
C ARG A 180 8.44 -3.69 14.57
N PHE A 181 8.19 -4.89 15.12
CA PHE A 181 6.98 -5.19 15.90
C PHE A 181 6.77 -4.18 17.03
N ASN A 182 7.81 -3.89 17.83
CA ASN A 182 7.68 -2.90 18.90
C ASN A 182 7.41 -1.49 18.39
N ALA A 183 7.99 -1.08 17.25
CA ALA A 183 7.70 0.21 16.65
C ALA A 183 6.25 0.29 16.14
N ASP A 184 5.77 -0.78 15.52
CA ASP A 184 4.37 -0.87 15.06
C ASP A 184 3.40 -0.94 16.25
N MET A 185 3.75 -1.59 17.37
CA MET A 185 2.97 -1.52 18.62
C MET A 185 2.84 -0.09 19.14
N GLU A 186 3.94 0.67 19.15
CA GLU A 186 3.94 2.08 19.60
C GLU A 186 3.13 3.00 18.66
N ALA A 187 2.89 2.59 17.41
CA ALA A 187 1.99 3.29 16.49
C ALA A 187 0.50 3.12 16.82
N HIS A 188 0.15 2.18 17.72
CA HIS A 188 -1.22 1.89 18.14
C HIS A 188 -1.45 2.17 19.64
N PRO A 189 -1.29 3.43 20.09
CA PRO A 189 -1.44 3.79 21.50
C PRO A 189 -2.85 3.54 22.04
N GLU A 190 -3.84 3.41 21.17
CA GLU A 190 -5.21 3.09 21.54
C GLU A 190 -5.38 1.66 22.09
N TRP A 191 -4.40 0.78 21.88
CA TRP A 191 -4.42 -0.61 22.32
C TRP A 191 -3.75 -0.86 23.67
N HIS A 192 -2.91 0.07 24.16
CA HIS A 192 -2.16 -0.09 25.38
C HIS A 192 -1.88 1.24 26.09
N GLY A 193 -1.64 1.21 27.38
CA GLY A 193 -1.30 2.40 28.18
C GLY A 193 0.19 2.79 28.13
N GLY A 194 0.91 2.33 27.11
CA GLY A 194 2.32 2.61 26.89
C GLY A 194 3.27 1.48 27.29
N LYS A 195 4.50 1.58 26.80
CA LYS A 195 5.59 0.67 27.12
C LYS A 195 6.20 1.02 28.47
N THR A 196 6.48 0.03 29.29
CA THR A 196 6.98 0.17 30.66
C THR A 196 7.92 -0.99 31.02
N VAL A 197 8.42 -0.99 32.25
CA VAL A 197 9.13 -2.13 32.84
C VAL A 197 8.25 -2.74 33.95
N TYR A 198 7.95 -4.01 33.85
CA TYR A 198 7.20 -4.76 34.85
C TYR A 198 7.98 -6.01 35.28
N SER A 199 8.23 -6.15 36.58
CA SER A 199 9.06 -7.24 37.16
C SER A 199 10.45 -7.37 36.49
N GLY A 200 11.10 -6.23 36.16
CA GLY A 200 12.41 -6.21 35.54
C GLY A 200 12.44 -6.46 34.02
N TYR A 201 11.29 -6.59 33.36
CA TYR A 201 11.20 -6.88 31.92
C TYR A 201 10.39 -5.83 31.18
N PRO A 202 10.74 -5.51 29.90
CA PRO A 202 9.93 -4.66 29.04
C PRO A 202 8.51 -5.23 28.90
N ALA A 203 7.51 -4.39 29.11
CA ALA A 203 6.11 -4.77 29.06
C ALA A 203 5.25 -3.64 28.47
N TYR A 204 4.05 -3.97 28.01
CA TYR A 204 2.99 -3.03 27.67
C TYR A 204 1.91 -3.08 28.74
N ARG A 205 1.43 -1.90 29.13
CA ARG A 205 0.38 -1.73 30.15
C ARG A 205 -1.00 -1.72 29.49
N ASP A 206 -2.00 -2.11 30.26
CA ASP A 206 -3.43 -2.08 29.89
C ASP A 206 -3.80 -2.94 28.66
N ILE A 207 -3.00 -3.97 28.37
CA ILE A 207 -3.24 -4.96 27.31
C ILE A 207 -3.03 -6.38 27.82
N ARG A 208 -3.88 -7.29 27.36
CA ARG A 208 -3.80 -8.73 27.66
C ARG A 208 -4.08 -9.55 26.40
N MET A 209 -3.47 -10.73 26.28
CA MET A 209 -3.81 -11.69 25.24
C MET A 209 -5.14 -12.38 25.58
N LYS A 210 -6.03 -12.55 24.60
CA LYS A 210 -7.29 -13.28 24.75
C LYS A 210 -7.00 -14.74 25.11
N GLY A 211 -7.73 -15.28 26.09
CA GLY A 211 -7.55 -16.67 26.55
C GLY A 211 -6.37 -16.89 27.52
N SER A 212 -5.69 -15.84 27.97
CA SER A 212 -4.76 -15.91 29.10
C SER A 212 -5.57 -15.66 30.39
N VAL A 213 -5.79 -16.69 31.17
CA VAL A 213 -6.36 -16.62 32.54
C VAL A 213 -5.24 -16.34 33.51
#